data_8650cab4a160b4e244f081170529799d
#
_entry.id   8650cab4a160b4e244f081170529799d
#
_cell.length_a   1.000
_cell.length_b   1.000
_cell.length_c   1.000
_cell.angle_alpha   90.00
_cell.angle_beta   90.00
_cell.angle_gamma   90.00
#
_symmetry.space_group_name_H-M   'P 1'
#
loop_
_entity.id
_entity.type
_entity.pdbx_description
1 polymer ?
#
loop_
_entity_poly.entity_id
_entity_poly.type
_entity_poly.pdbx_seq_one_letter_code
_entity_poly.pdbx_strand_id
1 'polypeptide(L)'
;MKLCDRLNNMPRFLTCTFIALAMLACGGAAARTLAEMKSLGAISMCANPDALPYASKDPEKPGFQIELGRALAQGLGVPLNVEWILPRRRANVVNCDLMFDSVNDPAIHEGRLLLSHPYQRSGLALGLRQNAEPITDFKELKKGQKIGVMVGSLASMVLNKGGKSTSPYAFQADMLEDLQKDELYGAAISSATMSYYILQHPDSGLKLVNAFDSDSMLTWEVAVGLRKSDKALVDAINEVLDKLIADGTLTRIYAKYGVEHRIP
;
A
#
# COMPACT_ATOMS: atom_id res chain seq x y z
N MET A 1 47.17 -46.07 -6.43
CA MET A 1 47.87 -45.75 -5.18
C MET A 1 49.09 -44.90 -5.50
N LYS A 2 48.93 -43.58 -5.81
CA LYS A 2 50.01 -42.57 -6.04
C LYS A 2 49.42 -41.20 -6.34
N LEU A 3 48.43 -40.73 -5.59
CA LEU A 3 47.88 -39.35 -5.76
C LEU A 3 47.68 -38.60 -4.41
N CYS A 4 48.11 -39.20 -3.28
CA CYS A 4 47.92 -38.60 -1.95
C CYS A 4 49.16 -37.88 -1.38
N ASP A 5 50.32 -37.96 -2.02
CA ASP A 5 51.57 -37.44 -1.42
C ASP A 5 52.02 -36.06 -1.86
N ARG A 6 51.19 -35.32 -2.65
CA ARG A 6 51.61 -33.97 -3.09
C ARG A 6 50.92 -32.81 -2.35
N LEU A 7 50.07 -33.06 -1.38
CA LEU A 7 49.34 -31.98 -0.64
C LEU A 7 49.99 -31.61 0.73
N ASN A 8 51.09 -32.25 1.10
CA ASN A 8 51.68 -32.05 2.43
C ASN A 8 52.86 -31.06 2.48
N ASN A 9 53.18 -30.37 1.38
CA ASN A 9 54.33 -29.45 1.32
C ASN A 9 53.98 -28.03 0.86
N MET A 10 52.75 -27.54 1.08
CA MET A 10 52.46 -26.14 0.93
C MET A 10 52.77 -25.37 2.21
N PRO A 11 53.53 -24.28 2.15
CA PRO A 11 53.89 -23.51 3.34
C PRO A 11 52.58 -22.93 3.96
N ARG A 12 52.41 -23.17 5.23
CA ARG A 12 51.26 -22.74 6.05
C ARG A 12 50.93 -21.26 5.96
N PHE A 13 51.78 -20.43 5.39
CA PHE A 13 51.57 -19.01 5.20
C PHE A 13 50.67 -18.66 4.01
N LEU A 14 50.58 -19.48 2.96
CA LEU A 14 49.71 -19.23 1.81
C LEU A 14 48.23 -19.57 2.05
N THR A 15 47.95 -20.53 2.96
CA THR A 15 46.57 -20.93 3.28
C THR A 15 45.81 -19.92 4.15
N CYS A 16 46.53 -19.16 5.00
CA CYS A 16 45.91 -18.10 5.80
C CYS A 16 45.52 -16.86 4.98
N THR A 17 46.27 -16.55 3.92
CA THR A 17 46.00 -15.36 3.09
C THR A 17 44.77 -15.55 2.18
N PHE A 18 44.49 -16.78 1.72
CA PHE A 18 43.31 -17.07 0.92
C PHE A 18 42.02 -17.12 1.75
N ILE A 19 42.08 -17.54 3.04
CA ILE A 19 40.90 -17.52 3.94
C ILE A 19 40.58 -16.11 4.39
N ALA A 20 41.56 -15.22 4.56
CA ALA A 20 41.31 -13.83 4.93
C ALA A 20 40.68 -13.02 3.78
N LEU A 21 40.98 -13.34 2.51
CA LEU A 21 40.40 -12.66 1.36
C LEU A 21 38.96 -13.14 1.05
N ALA A 22 38.58 -14.36 1.46
CA ALA A 22 37.23 -14.89 1.29
C ALA A 22 36.23 -14.35 2.33
N MET A 23 36.66 -13.81 3.46
CA MET A 23 35.77 -13.24 4.49
C MET A 23 35.36 -11.80 4.22
N LEU A 24 35.98 -11.10 3.25
CA LEU A 24 35.55 -9.74 2.85
C LEU A 24 34.42 -9.71 1.85
N ALA A 25 33.91 -10.85 1.38
CA ALA A 25 32.83 -10.93 0.41
C ALA A 25 31.44 -11.23 1.02
N CYS A 26 31.32 -11.28 2.36
CA CYS A 26 30.01 -11.20 3.02
C CYS A 26 29.52 -9.73 3.00
N GLY A 27 29.21 -9.22 1.81
CA GLY A 27 28.41 -8.04 1.67
C GLY A 27 27.07 -8.31 2.30
N GLY A 28 26.87 -7.84 3.53
CA GLY A 28 25.52 -7.75 4.11
C GLY A 28 24.62 -7.12 3.07
N ALA A 29 23.39 -7.59 2.95
CA ALA A 29 22.40 -6.96 2.09
C ALA A 29 22.25 -5.50 2.55
N ALA A 30 23.08 -4.61 2.01
CA ALA A 30 23.07 -3.20 2.34
C ALA A 30 21.72 -2.61 1.95
N ALA A 31 21.23 -1.71 2.77
CA ALA A 31 20.08 -0.89 2.44
C ALA A 31 20.37 -0.18 1.10
N ARG A 32 19.39 -0.15 0.19
CA ARG A 32 19.57 0.49 -1.11
C ARG A 32 19.61 2.00 -0.91
N THR A 33 20.76 2.60 -1.12
CA THR A 33 21.00 4.04 -0.99
C THR A 33 20.48 4.80 -2.21
N LEU A 34 20.30 6.11 -2.08
CA LEU A 34 20.00 6.99 -3.22
C LEU A 34 21.05 6.86 -4.34
N ALA A 35 22.32 6.74 -3.95
CA ALA A 35 23.42 6.58 -4.92
C ALA A 35 23.37 5.23 -5.65
N GLU A 36 23.07 4.14 -4.93
CA GLU A 36 22.90 2.81 -5.53
C GLU A 36 21.67 2.75 -6.43
N MET A 37 20.55 3.36 -6.05
CA MET A 37 19.36 3.45 -6.89
C MET A 37 19.69 4.18 -8.20
N LYS A 38 20.39 5.32 -8.14
CA LYS A 38 20.86 6.05 -9.34
C LYS A 38 21.84 5.24 -10.17
N SER A 39 22.74 4.49 -9.54
CA SER A 39 23.69 3.59 -10.21
C SER A 39 23.01 2.43 -10.92
N LEU A 40 21.96 1.85 -10.32
CA LEU A 40 21.14 0.79 -10.92
C LEU A 40 20.22 1.32 -12.03
N GLY A 41 20.05 2.63 -12.11
CA GLY A 41 19.28 3.31 -13.15
C GLY A 41 17.77 3.08 -13.08
N ALA A 42 17.23 2.62 -11.95
CA ALA A 42 15.78 2.44 -11.76
C ALA A 42 15.41 2.32 -10.28
N ILE A 43 14.17 2.69 -9.95
CA ILE A 43 13.54 2.40 -8.67
C ILE A 43 12.39 1.40 -8.87
N SER A 44 12.19 0.49 -7.92
CA SER A 44 11.17 -0.55 -8.03
C SER A 44 10.06 -0.39 -7.01
N MET A 45 8.81 -0.66 -7.43
CA MET A 45 7.67 -0.75 -6.53
C MET A 45 6.97 -2.11 -6.61
N CYS A 46 6.47 -2.61 -5.49
CA CYS A 46 5.56 -3.75 -5.47
C CYS A 46 4.12 -3.28 -5.66
N ALA A 47 3.38 -3.95 -6.55
CA ALA A 47 1.96 -3.66 -6.78
C ALA A 47 1.15 -4.93 -7.01
N ASN A 48 -0.13 -4.89 -6.66
CA ASN A 48 -1.08 -5.95 -7.00
C ASN A 48 -1.54 -5.75 -8.46
N PRO A 49 -1.49 -6.79 -9.31
CA PRO A 49 -1.87 -6.67 -10.72
C PRO A 49 -3.36 -6.43 -10.96
N ASP A 50 -4.21 -6.67 -9.96
CA ASP A 50 -5.68 -6.60 -10.04
C ASP A 50 -6.26 -6.05 -8.74
N ALA A 51 -6.08 -4.76 -8.52
CA ALA A 51 -6.52 -4.06 -7.30
C ALA A 51 -6.93 -2.60 -7.59
N LEU A 52 -7.73 -2.36 -8.65
CA LEU A 52 -8.27 -1.03 -8.89
C LEU A 52 -9.11 -0.52 -7.70
N PRO A 53 -9.03 0.76 -7.39
CA PRO A 53 -8.31 1.85 -8.07
C PRO A 53 -6.82 1.98 -7.73
N TYR A 54 -6.27 1.11 -6.88
CA TYR A 54 -4.88 1.20 -6.41
C TYR A 54 -3.87 0.88 -7.52
N ALA A 55 -3.93 -0.33 -8.07
CA ALA A 55 -3.01 -0.77 -9.10
C ALA A 55 -3.65 -1.80 -10.05
N SER A 56 -3.22 -1.79 -11.31
CA SER A 56 -3.61 -2.77 -12.33
C SER A 56 -2.51 -2.91 -13.38
N LYS A 57 -2.46 -4.08 -14.02
CA LYS A 57 -1.62 -4.33 -15.21
C LYS A 57 -2.15 -3.70 -16.48
N ASP A 58 -3.42 -3.28 -16.48
CA ASP A 58 -4.01 -2.59 -17.62
C ASP A 58 -3.30 -1.23 -17.82
N PRO A 59 -2.62 -1.01 -18.95
CA PRO A 59 -1.90 0.23 -19.21
C PRO A 59 -2.82 1.45 -19.33
N GLU A 60 -4.09 1.25 -19.73
CA GLU A 60 -5.08 2.31 -19.88
C GLU A 60 -5.69 2.72 -18.53
N LYS A 61 -5.69 1.80 -17.56
CA LYS A 61 -6.20 2.02 -16.20
C LYS A 61 -5.22 1.47 -15.16
N PRO A 62 -4.02 2.07 -15.05
CA PRO A 62 -2.95 1.50 -14.23
C PRO A 62 -3.21 1.57 -12.72
N GLY A 63 -4.09 2.44 -12.27
CA GLY A 63 -4.35 2.71 -10.86
C GLY A 63 -3.49 3.85 -10.30
N PHE A 64 -4.02 4.54 -9.27
CA PHE A 64 -3.39 5.75 -8.75
C PHE A 64 -2.00 5.51 -8.14
N GLN A 65 -1.73 4.33 -7.56
CA GLN A 65 -0.40 4.02 -7.03
C GLN A 65 0.66 3.90 -8.12
N ILE A 66 0.31 3.32 -9.28
CA ILE A 66 1.22 3.23 -10.42
C ILE A 66 1.51 4.62 -10.98
N GLU A 67 0.48 5.48 -11.11
CA GLU A 67 0.66 6.86 -11.58
C GLU A 67 1.50 7.68 -10.59
N LEU A 68 1.23 7.56 -9.29
CA LEU A 68 2.03 8.20 -8.25
C LEU A 68 3.48 7.70 -8.25
N GLY A 69 3.68 6.38 -8.39
CA GLY A 69 5.01 5.78 -8.50
C GLY A 69 5.79 6.31 -9.71
N ARG A 70 5.13 6.48 -10.85
CA ARG A 70 5.73 7.08 -12.06
C ARG A 70 6.12 8.54 -11.83
N ALA A 71 5.22 9.34 -11.22
CA ALA A 71 5.50 10.74 -10.92
C ALA A 71 6.66 10.89 -9.92
N LEU A 72 6.72 10.04 -8.90
CA LEU A 72 7.80 10.01 -7.92
C LEU A 72 9.13 9.61 -8.57
N ALA A 73 9.15 8.54 -9.36
CA ALA A 73 10.36 8.09 -10.06
C ALA A 73 10.88 9.16 -11.04
N GLN A 74 9.97 9.84 -11.74
CA GLN A 74 10.30 10.98 -12.60
C GLN A 74 10.95 12.12 -11.81
N GLY A 75 10.40 12.46 -10.64
CA GLY A 75 10.96 13.47 -9.74
C GLY A 75 12.34 13.11 -9.20
N LEU A 76 12.62 11.83 -9.04
CA LEU A 76 13.95 11.30 -8.67
C LEU A 76 14.92 11.20 -9.85
N GLY A 77 14.44 11.41 -11.09
CA GLY A 77 15.25 11.31 -12.31
C GLY A 77 15.60 9.88 -12.73
N VAL A 78 14.77 8.89 -12.39
CA VAL A 78 14.96 7.47 -12.72
C VAL A 78 13.67 6.83 -13.22
N PRO A 79 13.72 5.78 -14.07
CA PRO A 79 12.54 5.01 -14.44
C PRO A 79 11.99 4.18 -13.28
N LEU A 80 10.68 3.90 -13.33
CA LEU A 80 9.98 3.02 -12.41
C LEU A 80 9.90 1.60 -12.96
N ASN A 81 10.32 0.62 -12.18
CA ASN A 81 10.02 -0.80 -12.40
C ASN A 81 8.88 -1.25 -11.49
N VAL A 82 7.88 -1.91 -12.04
CA VAL A 82 6.74 -2.44 -11.25
C VAL A 82 6.87 -3.95 -11.10
N GLU A 83 7.03 -4.39 -9.86
CA GLU A 83 7.07 -5.80 -9.49
C GLU A 83 5.65 -6.25 -9.09
N TRP A 84 5.05 -7.07 -9.93
CA TRP A 84 3.70 -7.55 -9.71
C TRP A 84 3.67 -8.69 -8.71
N ILE A 85 3.01 -8.49 -7.59
CA ILE A 85 2.88 -9.46 -6.52
C ILE A 85 1.42 -9.85 -6.27
N LEU A 86 1.18 -11.15 -6.18
CA LEU A 86 -0.03 -11.76 -5.65
C LEU A 86 0.40 -12.54 -4.41
N PRO A 87 -0.29 -12.58 -3.40
CA PRO A 87 -0.68 -11.74 -2.31
C PRO A 87 0.51 -11.31 -1.43
N ARG A 88 0.28 -10.61 -0.31
CA ARG A 88 1.28 -10.05 0.63
C ARG A 88 2.45 -10.95 1.02
N ARG A 89 2.30 -12.29 0.96
CA ARG A 89 3.38 -13.25 1.27
C ARG A 89 4.55 -13.17 0.28
N ARG A 90 4.31 -12.79 -0.98
CA ARG A 90 5.37 -12.61 -1.98
C ARG A 90 6.14 -11.30 -1.82
N ALA A 91 5.58 -10.28 -1.17
CA ALA A 91 6.28 -9.03 -0.91
C ALA A 91 7.58 -9.25 -0.11
N ASN A 92 7.67 -10.32 0.70
CA ASN A 92 8.89 -10.67 1.42
C ASN A 92 9.97 -11.31 0.53
N VAL A 93 9.57 -11.89 -0.61
CA VAL A 93 10.47 -12.59 -1.55
C VAL A 93 10.91 -11.63 -2.66
N VAL A 94 10.01 -10.74 -3.09
CA VAL A 94 10.30 -9.71 -4.11
C VAL A 94 10.91 -8.49 -3.43
N ASN A 95 12.07 -8.10 -3.89
CA ASN A 95 12.87 -7.07 -3.24
C ASN A 95 12.57 -5.68 -3.81
N CYS A 96 11.32 -5.19 -3.65
CA CYS A 96 10.94 -3.85 -4.09
C CYS A 96 11.50 -2.77 -3.15
N ASP A 97 11.83 -1.62 -3.70
CA ASP A 97 12.27 -0.46 -2.94
C ASP A 97 11.11 0.24 -2.24
N LEU A 98 10.00 0.41 -2.98
CA LEU A 98 8.83 1.17 -2.56
C LEU A 98 7.62 0.27 -2.31
N MET A 99 6.90 0.58 -1.25
CA MET A 99 5.59 0.03 -0.90
C MET A 99 4.63 1.18 -0.66
N PHE A 100 3.74 1.42 -1.60
CA PHE A 100 2.66 2.39 -1.42
C PHE A 100 1.60 1.86 -0.46
N ASP A 101 0.75 2.74 0.07
CA ASP A 101 -0.27 2.40 1.09
C ASP A 101 0.30 1.86 2.41
N SER A 102 1.52 2.22 2.76
CA SER A 102 2.03 1.93 4.09
C SER A 102 1.37 2.85 5.11
N VAL A 103 0.82 2.26 6.17
CA VAL A 103 0.26 3.05 7.28
C VAL A 103 1.39 3.85 7.93
N ASN A 104 1.17 5.15 8.16
CA ASN A 104 2.16 6.03 8.78
C ASN A 104 2.25 5.79 10.30
N ASP A 105 2.59 4.57 10.66
CA ASP A 105 2.88 4.17 12.05
C ASP A 105 4.10 3.24 12.05
N PRO A 106 5.27 3.72 12.51
CA PRO A 106 6.49 2.91 12.58
C PRO A 106 6.35 1.62 13.40
N ALA A 107 5.47 1.60 14.41
CA ALA A 107 5.27 0.43 15.26
C ALA A 107 4.64 -0.75 14.49
N ILE A 108 3.78 -0.47 13.52
CA ILE A 108 3.16 -1.50 12.65
C ILE A 108 4.22 -2.19 11.79
N HIS A 109 5.28 -1.49 11.42
CA HIS A 109 6.31 -2.00 10.51
C HIS A 109 7.49 -2.67 11.23
N GLU A 110 7.55 -2.61 12.55
CA GLU A 110 8.58 -3.28 13.37
C GLU A 110 10.02 -3.02 12.88
N GLY A 111 10.31 -1.80 12.41
CA GLY A 111 11.60 -1.40 11.85
C GLY A 111 11.96 -2.01 10.50
N ARG A 112 11.03 -2.70 9.84
CA ARG A 112 11.26 -3.32 8.51
C ARG A 112 11.18 -2.32 7.36
N LEU A 113 10.51 -1.20 7.58
CA LEU A 113 10.35 -0.10 6.62
C LEU A 113 10.76 1.21 7.26
N LEU A 114 11.43 2.07 6.48
CA LEU A 114 11.43 3.49 6.71
C LEU A 114 10.19 4.08 6.04
N LEU A 115 9.66 5.17 6.58
CA LEU A 115 8.46 5.82 6.06
C LEU A 115 8.80 7.20 5.54
N SER A 116 8.19 7.58 4.43
CA SER A 116 8.18 8.97 3.95
C SER A 116 7.30 9.86 4.84
N HIS A 117 7.24 11.16 4.55
CA HIS A 117 6.14 12.00 5.00
C HIS A 117 4.80 11.38 4.54
N PRO A 118 3.73 11.47 5.32
CA PRO A 118 2.43 11.05 4.89
C PRO A 118 1.95 11.93 3.73
N TYR A 119 1.29 11.32 2.75
CA TYR A 119 0.84 12.02 1.54
C TYR A 119 -0.67 11.94 1.31
N GLN A 120 -1.37 11.12 2.06
CA GLN A 120 -2.81 10.91 1.94
C GLN A 120 -3.39 10.49 3.29
N ARG A 121 -4.53 11.05 3.67
CA ARG A 121 -5.39 10.50 4.71
C ARG A 121 -6.37 9.51 4.11
N SER A 122 -6.34 8.27 4.54
CA SER A 122 -7.15 7.17 4.06
C SER A 122 -7.97 6.56 5.20
N GLY A 123 -8.85 5.63 4.86
CA GLY A 123 -9.65 4.94 5.85
C GLY A 123 -10.79 4.14 5.24
N LEU A 124 -11.64 3.65 6.13
CA LEU A 124 -12.91 3.08 5.76
C LEU A 124 -13.96 4.18 5.56
N ALA A 125 -14.91 3.89 4.68
CA ALA A 125 -16.10 4.69 4.48
C ALA A 125 -17.33 3.79 4.60
N LEU A 126 -18.48 4.41 4.79
CA LEU A 126 -19.75 3.74 4.70
C LEU A 126 -20.37 4.04 3.32
N GLY A 127 -20.47 3.02 2.50
CA GLY A 127 -21.31 3.06 1.31
C GLY A 127 -22.77 2.99 1.70
N LEU A 128 -23.59 3.91 1.23
CA LEU A 128 -25.02 3.98 1.46
C LEU A 128 -25.77 4.15 0.15
N ARG A 129 -27.06 3.76 0.12
CA ARG A 129 -27.93 4.21 -0.96
C ARG A 129 -28.15 5.72 -0.88
N GLN A 130 -28.36 6.35 -2.04
CA GLN A 130 -28.54 7.81 -2.15
C GLN A 130 -29.67 8.34 -1.27
N ASN A 131 -30.77 7.58 -1.15
CA ASN A 131 -31.96 7.91 -0.36
C ASN A 131 -31.89 7.48 1.11
N ALA A 132 -30.79 6.84 1.53
CA ALA A 132 -30.64 6.44 2.94
C ALA A 132 -30.51 7.67 3.84
N GLU A 133 -31.03 7.51 5.09
CA GLU A 133 -30.91 8.55 6.13
C GLU A 133 -29.42 8.91 6.30
N PRO A 134 -29.07 10.20 6.30
CA PRO A 134 -27.69 10.62 6.46
C PRO A 134 -27.20 10.29 7.86
N ILE A 135 -25.97 9.74 7.95
CA ILE A 135 -25.22 9.58 9.19
C ILE A 135 -23.83 10.15 9.00
N THR A 136 -23.25 10.68 10.06
CA THR A 136 -21.91 11.26 10.04
C THR A 136 -20.91 10.44 10.86
N ASP A 137 -21.40 9.63 11.78
CA ASP A 137 -20.61 8.72 12.61
C ASP A 137 -21.25 7.33 12.61
N PHE A 138 -20.46 6.28 12.49
CA PHE A 138 -20.95 4.91 12.53
C PHE A 138 -21.61 4.54 13.88
N LYS A 139 -21.34 5.31 14.94
CA LYS A 139 -22.00 5.15 16.25
C LYS A 139 -23.48 5.47 16.18
N GLU A 140 -23.92 6.31 15.22
CA GLU A 140 -25.32 6.63 14.97
C GLU A 140 -26.12 5.46 14.37
N LEU A 141 -25.45 4.40 13.91
CA LEU A 141 -26.11 3.21 13.39
C LEU A 141 -27.07 2.61 14.42
N LYS A 142 -28.34 2.52 14.03
CA LYS A 142 -29.44 2.02 14.85
C LYS A 142 -29.44 0.47 14.90
N LYS A 143 -30.03 -0.09 15.94
CA LYS A 143 -30.25 -1.53 16.03
C LYS A 143 -31.06 -2.02 14.82
N GLY A 144 -30.58 -3.07 14.17
CA GLY A 144 -31.23 -3.65 12.98
C GLY A 144 -30.74 -3.08 11.65
N GLN A 145 -30.03 -1.96 11.64
CA GLN A 145 -29.34 -1.49 10.44
C GLN A 145 -28.15 -2.42 10.15
N LYS A 146 -28.32 -3.28 9.15
CA LYS A 146 -27.32 -4.31 8.79
C LYS A 146 -26.23 -3.70 7.93
N ILE A 147 -24.98 -3.82 8.34
CA ILE A 147 -23.81 -3.34 7.62
C ILE A 147 -23.04 -4.50 7.00
N GLY A 148 -22.89 -4.46 5.68
CA GLY A 148 -22.00 -5.38 4.97
C GLY A 148 -20.54 -5.13 5.35
N VAL A 149 -19.81 -6.20 5.63
CA VAL A 149 -18.38 -6.16 5.97
C VAL A 149 -17.62 -7.29 5.28
N MET A 150 -16.38 -7.07 4.88
CA MET A 150 -15.56 -8.17 4.39
C MET A 150 -15.14 -9.08 5.54
N VAL A 151 -15.17 -10.39 5.32
CA VAL A 151 -14.76 -11.40 6.30
C VAL A 151 -13.33 -11.11 6.78
N GLY A 152 -13.15 -11.10 8.11
CA GLY A 152 -11.85 -10.88 8.74
C GLY A 152 -11.29 -9.46 8.59
N SER A 153 -12.10 -8.51 8.11
CA SER A 153 -11.68 -7.11 7.99
C SER A 153 -11.67 -6.40 9.34
N LEU A 154 -10.89 -5.31 9.41
CA LEU A 154 -10.88 -4.42 10.57
C LEU A 154 -12.28 -3.84 10.86
N ALA A 155 -13.03 -3.48 9.80
CA ALA A 155 -14.43 -3.04 9.94
C ALA A 155 -15.29 -4.09 10.64
N SER A 156 -15.17 -5.36 10.22
CA SER A 156 -15.89 -6.46 10.87
C SER A 156 -15.57 -6.56 12.37
N MET A 157 -14.29 -6.45 12.75
CA MET A 157 -13.90 -6.52 14.16
C MET A 157 -14.43 -5.33 14.98
N VAL A 158 -14.28 -4.12 14.47
CA VAL A 158 -14.66 -2.90 15.19
C VAL A 158 -16.18 -2.79 15.34
N LEU A 159 -16.93 -3.02 14.27
CA LEU A 159 -18.39 -2.94 14.30
C LEU A 159 -19.00 -4.02 15.17
N ASN A 160 -18.51 -5.26 15.10
CA ASN A 160 -18.98 -6.35 15.98
C ASN A 160 -18.66 -6.07 17.45
N LYS A 161 -17.44 -5.59 17.76
CA LYS A 161 -17.07 -5.17 19.12
C LYS A 161 -17.96 -4.03 19.63
N GLY A 162 -18.37 -3.13 18.74
CA GLY A 162 -19.32 -2.04 19.02
C GLY A 162 -20.79 -2.48 19.07
N GLY A 163 -21.09 -3.78 18.97
CA GLY A 163 -22.46 -4.31 19.04
C GLY A 163 -23.34 -3.95 17.82
N LYS A 164 -22.73 -3.56 16.71
CA LYS A 164 -23.45 -3.24 15.47
C LYS A 164 -23.83 -4.50 14.72
N SER A 165 -24.95 -4.48 14.01
CA SER A 165 -25.40 -5.61 13.18
C SER A 165 -24.57 -5.67 11.90
N THR A 166 -23.84 -6.76 11.67
CA THR A 166 -23.00 -6.94 10.49
C THR A 166 -23.41 -8.16 9.66
N SER A 167 -23.20 -8.09 8.35
CA SER A 167 -23.34 -9.20 7.40
C SER A 167 -21.98 -9.45 6.73
N PRO A 168 -21.36 -10.63 6.92
CA PRO A 168 -20.04 -10.91 6.37
C PRO A 168 -20.11 -11.32 4.89
N TYR A 169 -19.20 -10.79 4.07
CA TYR A 169 -19.06 -11.09 2.65
C TYR A 169 -17.64 -11.56 2.32
N ALA A 170 -17.53 -12.50 1.39
CA ALA A 170 -16.26 -12.95 0.83
C ALA A 170 -15.80 -12.05 -0.33
N PHE A 171 -16.74 -11.47 -1.09
CA PHE A 171 -16.49 -10.61 -2.23
C PHE A 171 -17.19 -9.25 -2.10
N GLN A 172 -16.49 -8.20 -2.51
CA GLN A 172 -17.03 -6.83 -2.45
C GLN A 172 -18.20 -6.64 -3.43
N ALA A 173 -18.13 -7.31 -4.58
CA ALA A 173 -19.18 -7.22 -5.60
C ALA A 173 -20.55 -7.64 -5.03
N ASP A 174 -20.60 -8.79 -4.36
CA ASP A 174 -21.81 -9.32 -3.76
C ASP A 174 -22.36 -8.36 -2.66
N MET A 175 -21.46 -7.81 -1.86
CA MET A 175 -21.81 -6.84 -0.82
C MET A 175 -22.43 -5.57 -1.40
N LEU A 176 -21.87 -5.05 -2.51
CA LEU A 176 -22.40 -3.84 -3.15
C LEU A 176 -23.70 -4.12 -3.92
N GLU A 177 -23.84 -5.30 -4.49
CA GLU A 177 -25.09 -5.75 -5.11
C GLU A 177 -26.23 -5.82 -4.09
N ASP A 178 -25.99 -6.44 -2.94
CA ASP A 178 -26.97 -6.52 -1.84
C ASP A 178 -27.31 -5.13 -1.25
N LEU A 179 -26.33 -4.22 -1.20
CA LEU A 179 -26.56 -2.83 -0.84
C LEU A 179 -27.51 -2.13 -1.81
N GLN A 180 -27.33 -2.36 -3.13
CA GLN A 180 -28.23 -1.79 -4.14
C GLN A 180 -29.65 -2.37 -4.08
N LYS A 181 -29.78 -3.66 -3.73
CA LYS A 181 -31.07 -4.36 -3.59
C LYS A 181 -31.81 -4.05 -2.26
N ASP A 182 -31.30 -3.16 -1.42
CA ASP A 182 -31.88 -2.83 -0.12
C ASP A 182 -31.79 -3.97 0.93
N GLU A 183 -30.93 -4.97 0.72
CA GLU A 183 -30.71 -6.05 1.68
C GLU A 183 -29.76 -5.65 2.82
N LEU A 184 -29.00 -4.58 2.58
CA LEU A 184 -28.13 -3.92 3.55
C LEU A 184 -28.53 -2.46 3.74
N TYR A 185 -28.37 -1.96 4.94
CA TYR A 185 -28.43 -0.52 5.19
C TYR A 185 -27.21 0.20 4.63
N GLY A 186 -26.01 -0.38 4.79
CA GLY A 186 -24.76 0.16 4.32
C GLY A 186 -23.67 -0.90 4.15
N ALA A 187 -22.54 -0.51 3.57
CA ALA A 187 -21.36 -1.34 3.40
C ALA A 187 -20.11 -0.63 3.94
N ALA A 188 -19.42 -1.25 4.89
CA ALA A 188 -18.14 -0.72 5.40
C ALA A 188 -17.00 -1.20 4.49
N ILE A 189 -16.45 -0.26 3.73
CA ILE A 189 -15.51 -0.51 2.63
C ILE A 189 -14.42 0.58 2.62
N SER A 190 -13.28 0.31 1.97
CA SER A 190 -12.27 1.35 1.72
C SER A 190 -12.89 2.55 0.98
N SER A 191 -12.60 3.75 1.44
CA SER A 191 -13.08 4.99 0.81
C SER A 191 -12.69 5.06 -0.66
N ALA A 192 -11.45 4.73 -1.00
CA ALA A 192 -10.97 4.72 -2.38
C ALA A 192 -11.73 3.72 -3.26
N THR A 193 -11.98 2.50 -2.75
CA THR A 193 -12.73 1.47 -3.49
C THR A 193 -14.18 1.89 -3.73
N MET A 194 -14.84 2.47 -2.72
CA MET A 194 -16.20 2.94 -2.86
C MET A 194 -16.32 4.12 -3.83
N SER A 195 -15.40 5.09 -3.74
CA SER A 195 -15.36 6.22 -4.67
C SER A 195 -15.18 5.76 -6.12
N TYR A 196 -14.25 4.82 -6.34
CA TYR A 196 -14.02 4.26 -7.67
C TYR A 196 -15.23 3.48 -8.20
N TYR A 197 -15.89 2.71 -7.34
CA TYR A 197 -17.11 2.01 -7.72
C TYR A 197 -18.21 2.97 -8.17
N ILE A 198 -18.46 4.06 -7.43
CA ILE A 198 -19.42 5.09 -7.80
C ILE A 198 -19.04 5.75 -9.12
N LEU A 199 -17.76 6.05 -9.34
CA LEU A 199 -17.27 6.62 -10.61
C LEU A 199 -17.54 5.70 -11.80
N GLN A 200 -17.36 4.37 -11.64
CA GLN A 200 -17.57 3.39 -12.70
C GLN A 200 -19.07 3.08 -12.90
N HIS A 201 -19.92 3.32 -11.89
CA HIS A 201 -21.35 3.02 -11.88
C HIS A 201 -22.15 4.25 -11.44
N PRO A 202 -22.21 5.32 -12.25
CA PRO A 202 -22.87 6.58 -11.88
C PRO A 202 -24.37 6.39 -11.56
N ASP A 203 -25.01 5.40 -12.19
CA ASP A 203 -26.41 5.06 -11.98
C ASP A 203 -26.64 4.06 -10.83
N SER A 204 -25.61 3.74 -10.05
CA SER A 204 -25.71 2.79 -8.92
C SER A 204 -26.68 3.24 -7.82
N GLY A 205 -26.98 4.52 -7.74
CA GLY A 205 -27.77 5.09 -6.65
C GLY A 205 -27.07 5.02 -5.29
N LEU A 206 -25.76 4.88 -5.28
CA LEU A 206 -24.94 4.81 -4.07
C LEU A 206 -24.21 6.12 -3.80
N LYS A 207 -23.92 6.36 -2.53
CA LYS A 207 -23.08 7.47 -2.03
C LYS A 207 -22.07 6.99 -1.02
N LEU A 208 -20.97 7.72 -0.90
CA LEU A 208 -19.96 7.50 0.13
C LEU A 208 -20.18 8.48 1.28
N VAL A 209 -20.05 7.99 2.51
CA VAL A 209 -20.08 8.79 3.73
C VAL A 209 -18.87 8.43 4.58
N ASN A 210 -18.12 9.43 5.02
CA ASN A 210 -16.93 9.27 5.86
C ASN A 210 -17.32 9.04 7.35
N ALA A 211 -18.21 8.09 7.59
CA ALA A 211 -18.79 7.80 8.93
C ALA A 211 -17.78 7.25 9.95
N PHE A 212 -16.58 6.91 9.48
CA PHE A 212 -15.52 6.35 10.34
C PHE A 212 -14.42 7.35 10.69
N ASP A 213 -14.51 8.58 10.22
CA ASP A 213 -13.46 9.61 10.42
C ASP A 213 -13.21 9.95 11.89
N SER A 214 -14.17 9.74 12.76
CA SER A 214 -14.03 9.93 14.21
C SER A 214 -13.29 8.79 14.93
N ASP A 215 -13.03 7.67 14.24
CA ASP A 215 -12.37 6.49 14.82
C ASP A 215 -10.96 6.31 14.25
N SER A 216 -9.95 6.51 15.10
CA SER A 216 -8.54 6.38 14.72
C SER A 216 -8.10 4.96 14.35
N MET A 217 -8.90 3.93 14.68
CA MET A 217 -8.63 2.56 14.23
C MET A 217 -9.10 2.34 12.78
N LEU A 218 -10.01 3.17 12.29
CA LEU A 218 -10.64 3.02 10.98
C LEU A 218 -10.21 4.07 9.97
N THR A 219 -9.38 5.02 10.42
CA THR A 219 -8.71 6.02 9.58
C THR A 219 -7.22 6.07 9.87
N TRP A 220 -6.42 6.33 8.87
CA TRP A 220 -4.97 6.39 8.99
C TRP A 220 -4.35 7.29 7.94
N GLU A 221 -3.17 7.78 8.24
CA GLU A 221 -2.33 8.44 7.26
C GLU A 221 -1.54 7.40 6.46
N VAL A 222 -1.30 7.71 5.19
CA VAL A 222 -0.60 6.84 4.25
C VAL A 222 0.73 7.47 3.88
N ALA A 223 1.79 6.66 3.96
CA ALA A 223 3.15 7.01 3.57
C ALA A 223 3.69 6.03 2.52
N VAL A 224 4.78 6.37 1.89
CA VAL A 224 5.58 5.43 1.11
C VAL A 224 6.49 4.67 2.09
N GLY A 225 6.34 3.36 2.13
CA GLY A 225 7.23 2.48 2.86
C GLY A 225 8.46 2.16 2.01
N LEU A 226 9.66 2.36 2.56
CA LEU A 226 10.94 2.08 1.92
C LEU A 226 11.60 0.89 2.59
N ARG A 227 11.85 -0.14 1.81
CA ARG A 227 12.54 -1.34 2.29
C ARG A 227 14.03 -1.20 2.06
N LYS A 228 14.84 -1.55 3.07
CA LYS A 228 16.31 -1.56 2.98
C LYS A 228 16.83 -0.24 2.38
N SER A 229 16.40 0.88 2.93
CA SER A 229 16.74 2.23 2.44
C SER A 229 17.59 2.99 3.44
N ASP A 230 18.16 4.11 3.00
CA ASP A 230 18.82 5.07 3.86
C ASP A 230 17.99 6.37 4.00
N LYS A 231 18.40 7.20 4.95
CA LYS A 231 17.75 8.50 5.18
C LYS A 231 17.81 9.40 3.95
N ALA A 232 18.89 9.34 3.17
CA ALA A 232 19.06 10.20 1.99
C ALA A 232 18.01 9.90 0.92
N LEU A 233 17.64 8.61 0.72
CA LEU A 233 16.58 8.25 -0.21
C LEU A 233 15.20 8.65 0.34
N VAL A 234 14.96 8.49 1.66
CA VAL A 234 13.72 8.98 2.30
C VAL A 234 13.56 10.49 2.11
N ASP A 235 14.61 11.27 2.38
CA ASP A 235 14.59 12.72 2.23
C ASP A 235 14.32 13.13 0.78
N ALA A 236 14.98 12.48 -0.20
CA ALA A 236 14.73 12.74 -1.61
C ALA A 236 13.29 12.43 -2.04
N ILE A 237 12.71 11.35 -1.52
CA ILE A 237 11.30 11.00 -1.77
C ILE A 237 10.38 12.05 -1.15
N ASN A 238 10.65 12.49 0.08
CA ASN A 238 9.88 13.54 0.74
C ASN A 238 9.86 14.83 -0.07
N GLU A 239 11.03 15.28 -0.56
CA GLU A 239 11.11 16.46 -1.40
C GLU A 239 10.27 16.36 -2.68
N VAL A 240 10.22 15.18 -3.29
CA VAL A 240 9.39 14.95 -4.48
C VAL A 240 7.91 14.92 -4.09
N LEU A 241 7.53 14.20 -3.03
CA LEU A 241 6.14 14.14 -2.55
C LEU A 241 5.60 15.53 -2.22
N ASP A 242 6.38 16.34 -1.49
CA ASP A 242 5.99 17.71 -1.12
C ASP A 242 5.72 18.57 -2.36
N LYS A 243 6.54 18.44 -3.41
CA LYS A 243 6.32 19.09 -4.70
C LYS A 243 5.06 18.63 -5.39
N LEU A 244 4.83 17.30 -5.46
CA LEU A 244 3.65 16.71 -6.10
C LEU A 244 2.35 17.06 -5.36
N ILE A 245 2.40 17.27 -4.05
CA ILE A 245 1.28 17.79 -3.25
C ILE A 245 1.07 19.27 -3.60
N ALA A 246 2.12 20.08 -3.49
CA ALA A 246 2.05 21.52 -3.66
C ALA A 246 1.59 21.95 -5.06
N ASP A 247 1.97 21.26 -6.10
CA ASP A 247 1.57 21.55 -7.50
C ASP A 247 0.23 20.90 -7.89
N GLY A 248 -0.42 20.17 -6.97
CA GLY A 248 -1.70 19.51 -7.16
C GLY A 248 -1.63 18.23 -8.02
N THR A 249 -0.45 17.71 -8.33
CA THR A 249 -0.30 16.47 -9.13
C THR A 249 -0.94 15.28 -8.44
N LEU A 250 -0.75 15.11 -7.12
CA LEU A 250 -1.41 14.05 -6.36
C LEU A 250 -2.93 14.16 -6.46
N THR A 251 -3.48 15.35 -6.25
CA THR A 251 -4.91 15.59 -6.33
C THR A 251 -5.46 15.21 -7.72
N ARG A 252 -4.75 15.57 -8.79
CA ARG A 252 -5.16 15.19 -10.15
C ARG A 252 -5.09 13.69 -10.39
N ILE A 253 -4.06 13.01 -9.87
CA ILE A 253 -3.93 11.54 -9.98
C ILE A 253 -5.12 10.86 -9.29
N TYR A 254 -5.42 11.20 -8.04
CA TYR A 254 -6.52 10.61 -7.30
C TYR A 254 -7.89 10.89 -7.95
N ALA A 255 -8.10 12.11 -8.44
CA ALA A 255 -9.36 12.51 -9.07
C ALA A 255 -9.72 11.69 -10.32
N LYS A 256 -8.74 11.20 -11.08
CA LYS A 256 -8.98 10.28 -12.23
C LYS A 256 -9.71 9.00 -11.82
N TYR A 257 -9.56 8.60 -10.57
CA TYR A 257 -10.17 7.40 -10.00
C TYR A 257 -11.36 7.72 -9.09
N GLY A 258 -11.84 8.96 -9.12
CA GLY A 258 -12.95 9.42 -8.26
C GLY A 258 -12.59 9.53 -6.78
N VAL A 259 -11.32 9.35 -6.43
CA VAL A 259 -10.85 9.36 -5.05
C VAL A 259 -10.49 10.79 -4.63
N GLU A 260 -11.00 11.21 -3.48
CA GLU A 260 -10.62 12.48 -2.88
C GLU A 260 -9.20 12.40 -2.32
N HIS A 261 -8.33 13.33 -2.74
CA HIS A 261 -7.02 13.51 -2.12
C HIS A 261 -7.19 14.31 -0.83
N ARG A 262 -7.17 13.62 0.30
CA ARG A 262 -7.28 14.19 1.64
C ARG A 262 -5.88 14.36 2.21
N ILE A 263 -5.41 15.61 2.28
CA ILE A 263 -4.07 15.92 2.80
C ILE A 263 -4.02 15.56 4.30
N PRO A 264 -2.94 14.92 4.80
CA PRO A 264 -2.74 14.56 6.20
C PRO A 264 -2.75 15.74 7.16
#